data_94f439055398ec30e7903765f0ed8c8b
#
_entry.id   94f439055398ec30e7903765f0ed8c8b
#
_cell.length_a   1.000
_cell.length_b   1.000
_cell.length_c   1.000
_cell.angle_alpha   90.00
_cell.angle_beta   90.00
_cell.angle_gamma   90.00
#
_symmetry.space_group_name_H-M   'P 1'
#
loop_
_entity.id
_entity.type
_entity.pdbx_description
1 polymer ?
#
loop_
_entity_poly.entity_id
_entity_poly.type
_entity_poly.pdbx_seq_one_letter_code
_entity_poly.pdbx_strand_id
1 'polypeptide(L)'
;KEQDKEWATIDRSNNHIYVTWTQFDEYGSSNPNDFSNILFAKSTDMGETWSDAVQINEVSGDCIDDDNTTEGAVPAMGPNGEVYVAWAGPAGLVFDRSLDGGETWLGQDIFIDEFPGGWAYDIPGIYRCNGLPVTVCDTSGGAHHGTIYVNWTDQRNGSDDTDVWLAKSTDGGDTWTAPVRVNDDPPGKHQ
;
A
#
# COMPACT_ATOMS: atom_id res chain seq x y z
N LYS A 1 5.54 -16.73 -12.91
CA LYS A 1 5.11 -15.65 -11.99
C LYS A 1 4.99 -14.35 -12.74
N GLU A 2 3.96 -13.59 -12.43
CA GLU A 2 3.64 -12.32 -13.09
C GLU A 2 3.83 -11.18 -12.10
N GLN A 3 4.19 -10.00 -12.61
CA GLN A 3 4.49 -8.81 -11.80
C GLN A 3 3.50 -7.71 -12.16
N ASP A 4 2.98 -7.01 -11.17
CA ASP A 4 2.01 -5.93 -11.35
C ASP A 4 2.19 -4.81 -10.32
N LYS A 5 1.73 -3.61 -10.67
CA LYS A 5 1.65 -2.43 -9.78
C LYS A 5 2.95 -2.11 -9.05
N GLU A 6 4.01 -1.97 -9.81
CA GLU A 6 5.30 -1.52 -9.31
C GLU A 6 5.30 -0.02 -8.98
N TRP A 7 5.82 0.30 -7.80
CA TRP A 7 6.03 1.67 -7.35
C TRP A 7 7.43 1.85 -6.78
N ALA A 8 7.98 3.05 -6.95
CA ALA A 8 9.30 3.38 -6.46
C ALA A 8 9.32 4.65 -5.63
N THR A 9 10.23 4.70 -4.65
CA THR A 9 10.60 5.89 -3.91
C THR A 9 12.12 6.03 -3.84
N ILE A 10 12.60 7.23 -3.54
CA ILE A 10 14.04 7.53 -3.46
C ILE A 10 14.33 8.20 -2.12
N ASP A 11 15.31 7.66 -1.40
CA ASP A 11 15.93 8.35 -0.30
C ASP A 11 16.90 9.42 -0.84
N ARG A 12 16.51 10.69 -0.71
CA ARG A 12 17.27 11.82 -1.21
C ARG A 12 18.55 12.09 -0.42
N SER A 13 18.73 11.46 0.73
CA SER A 13 19.92 11.65 1.57
C SER A 13 21.13 10.85 1.05
N ASN A 14 20.86 9.70 0.42
CA ASN A 14 21.89 8.75 -0.03
C ASN A 14 21.71 8.28 -1.49
N ASN A 15 20.61 8.66 -2.16
CA ASN A 15 20.20 8.27 -3.51
C ASN A 15 19.87 6.77 -3.66
N HIS A 16 19.54 6.08 -2.58
CA HIS A 16 19.04 4.72 -2.66
C HIS A 16 17.62 4.73 -3.25
N ILE A 17 17.32 3.74 -4.08
CA ILE A 17 16.01 3.54 -4.70
C ILE A 17 15.37 2.30 -4.10
N TYR A 18 14.10 2.39 -3.78
CA TYR A 18 13.31 1.32 -3.20
C TYR A 18 12.09 1.07 -4.09
N VAL A 19 11.84 -0.19 -4.43
CA VAL A 19 10.74 -0.59 -5.31
C VAL A 19 9.94 -1.67 -4.61
N THR A 20 8.61 -1.54 -4.67
CA THR A 20 7.65 -2.55 -4.26
C THR A 20 6.76 -2.91 -5.43
N TRP A 21 6.27 -4.14 -5.47
CA TRP A 21 5.33 -4.61 -6.48
C TRP A 21 4.57 -5.82 -5.98
N THR A 22 3.47 -6.14 -6.65
CA THR A 22 2.75 -7.40 -6.47
C THR A 22 3.34 -8.47 -7.37
N GLN A 23 3.59 -9.66 -6.82
CA GLN A 23 3.91 -10.84 -7.59
C GLN A 23 2.79 -11.87 -7.46
N PHE A 24 2.23 -12.28 -8.59
CA PHE A 24 1.30 -13.40 -8.69
C PHE A 24 2.05 -14.69 -9.04
N ASP A 25 1.66 -15.81 -8.43
CA ASP A 25 2.14 -17.11 -8.88
C ASP A 25 1.58 -17.42 -10.29
N GLU A 26 0.28 -17.16 -10.50
CA GLU A 26 -0.39 -17.18 -11.80
C GLU A 26 -1.60 -16.24 -11.77
N TYR A 27 -1.56 -15.12 -12.51
CA TYR A 27 -2.61 -14.11 -12.51
C TYR A 27 -3.96 -14.68 -13.00
N GLY A 28 -5.02 -14.43 -12.23
CA GLY A 28 -6.36 -14.93 -12.52
C GLY A 28 -6.58 -16.41 -12.13
N SER A 29 -5.60 -17.07 -11.51
CA SER A 29 -5.75 -18.45 -11.04
C SER A 29 -6.73 -18.55 -9.88
N SER A 30 -7.63 -19.53 -9.96
CA SER A 30 -8.52 -19.93 -8.86
C SER A 30 -7.96 -21.10 -8.03
N ASN A 31 -6.73 -21.51 -8.31
CA ASN A 31 -6.07 -22.56 -7.54
C ASN A 31 -5.66 -22.02 -6.15
N PRO A 32 -6.11 -22.61 -5.04
CA PRO A 32 -5.83 -22.10 -3.70
C PRO A 32 -4.35 -22.23 -3.26
N ASN A 33 -3.49 -22.79 -4.09
CA ASN A 33 -2.06 -22.86 -3.85
C ASN A 33 -1.27 -21.82 -4.66
N ASP A 34 -1.94 -20.99 -5.46
CA ASP A 34 -1.34 -19.85 -6.15
C ASP A 34 -1.59 -18.59 -5.33
N PHE A 35 -0.53 -17.84 -5.06
CA PHE A 35 -0.55 -16.71 -4.14
C PHE A 35 -0.14 -15.41 -4.83
N SER A 36 -0.69 -14.31 -4.33
CA SER A 36 -0.20 -12.96 -4.55
C SER A 36 0.57 -12.46 -3.33
N ASN A 37 1.70 -11.81 -3.56
CA ASN A 37 2.58 -11.32 -2.50
C ASN A 37 3.16 -9.96 -2.86
N ILE A 38 3.46 -9.14 -1.85
CA ILE A 38 4.21 -7.92 -2.00
C ILE A 38 5.71 -8.24 -1.93
N LEU A 39 6.40 -7.88 -2.99
CA LEU A 39 7.86 -7.97 -3.05
C LEU A 39 8.48 -6.58 -2.96
N PHE A 40 9.69 -6.58 -2.43
CA PHE A 40 10.54 -5.41 -2.28
C PHE A 40 11.95 -5.69 -2.80
N ALA A 41 12.53 -4.70 -3.45
CA ALA A 41 13.95 -4.67 -3.79
C ALA A 41 14.51 -3.25 -3.65
N LYS A 42 15.83 -3.13 -3.46
CA LYS A 42 16.52 -1.84 -3.39
C LYS A 42 17.75 -1.78 -4.26
N SER A 43 18.07 -0.57 -4.69
CA SER A 43 19.36 -0.24 -5.30
C SER A 43 20.08 0.81 -4.44
N THR A 44 21.38 0.62 -4.24
CA THR A 44 22.25 1.54 -3.51
C THR A 44 23.24 2.27 -4.42
N ASP A 45 23.13 2.07 -5.74
CA ASP A 45 24.01 2.59 -6.78
C ASP A 45 23.27 3.30 -7.91
N MET A 46 22.16 3.98 -7.58
CA MET A 46 21.33 4.76 -8.52
C MET A 46 20.65 3.91 -9.61
N GLY A 47 20.33 2.65 -9.31
CA GLY A 47 19.57 1.76 -10.19
C GLY A 47 20.43 0.90 -11.12
N GLU A 48 21.77 0.92 -10.97
CA GLU A 48 22.65 0.08 -11.78
C GLU A 48 22.56 -1.39 -11.38
N THR A 49 22.47 -1.67 -10.07
CA THR A 49 22.24 -3.02 -9.54
C THR A 49 21.14 -3.02 -8.49
N TRP A 50 20.52 -4.18 -8.28
CA TRP A 50 19.41 -4.38 -7.36
C TRP A 50 19.68 -5.55 -6.41
N SER A 51 19.16 -5.46 -5.19
CA SER A 51 19.13 -6.58 -4.26
C SER A 51 18.27 -7.72 -4.81
N ASP A 52 18.42 -8.92 -4.23
CA ASP A 52 17.41 -9.94 -4.38
C ASP A 52 16.06 -9.42 -3.89
N ALA A 53 14.98 -9.85 -4.53
CA ALA A 53 13.63 -9.51 -4.11
C ALA A 53 13.27 -10.28 -2.83
N VAL A 54 12.68 -9.59 -1.86
CA VAL A 54 12.17 -10.18 -0.63
C VAL A 54 10.67 -9.97 -0.52
N GLN A 55 9.95 -10.99 -0.04
CA GLN A 55 8.54 -10.85 0.32
C GLN A 55 8.46 -10.11 1.65
N ILE A 56 7.56 -9.10 1.73
CA ILE A 56 7.39 -8.29 2.93
C ILE A 56 6.04 -8.50 3.63
N ASN A 57 5.04 -9.07 2.96
CA ASN A 57 3.76 -9.41 3.58
C ASN A 57 3.81 -10.79 4.26
N GLU A 58 3.19 -10.93 5.43
CA GLU A 58 3.02 -12.22 6.12
C GLU A 58 1.78 -12.99 5.66
N VAL A 59 0.73 -12.27 5.27
CA VAL A 59 -0.51 -12.88 4.78
C VAL A 59 -0.57 -12.78 3.27
N SER A 60 -0.37 -13.90 2.58
CA SER A 60 -0.50 -13.96 1.12
C SER A 60 -1.96 -13.85 0.69
N GLY A 61 -2.20 -13.16 -0.40
CA GLY A 61 -3.51 -13.14 -1.07
C GLY A 61 -3.65 -14.26 -2.10
N ASP A 62 -4.85 -14.37 -2.68
CA ASP A 62 -5.09 -15.21 -3.84
C ASP A 62 -4.65 -14.52 -5.16
N CYS A 63 -4.85 -15.20 -6.28
CA CYS A 63 -4.49 -14.68 -7.61
C CYS A 63 -5.69 -14.23 -8.46
N ILE A 64 -6.89 -14.09 -7.86
CA ILE A 64 -8.12 -13.80 -8.62
C ILE A 64 -8.21 -12.32 -9.03
N ASP A 65 -7.44 -11.43 -8.38
CA ASP A 65 -7.47 -9.98 -8.56
C ASP A 65 -8.81 -9.37 -8.08
N ASP A 66 -9.15 -9.71 -6.84
CA ASP A 66 -10.35 -9.29 -6.12
C ASP A 66 -10.03 -9.12 -4.61
N ASP A 67 -11.02 -8.98 -3.75
CA ASP A 67 -10.93 -8.62 -2.33
C ASP A 67 -9.92 -9.43 -1.49
N ASN A 68 -9.54 -10.63 -1.91
CA ASN A 68 -8.56 -11.46 -1.23
C ASN A 68 -7.16 -11.43 -1.84
N THR A 69 -6.93 -10.60 -2.83
CA THR A 69 -5.61 -10.43 -3.44
C THR A 69 -4.76 -9.47 -2.61
N THR A 70 -3.47 -9.74 -2.46
CA THR A 70 -2.51 -8.82 -1.82
C THR A 70 -1.87 -7.95 -2.87
N GLU A 71 -2.17 -6.62 -2.88
CA GLU A 71 -1.81 -5.75 -3.99
C GLU A 71 -1.72 -4.26 -3.63
N GLY A 72 -1.06 -3.47 -4.51
CA GLY A 72 -1.09 -2.01 -4.50
C GLY A 72 -0.14 -1.37 -3.49
N ALA A 73 1.02 -1.96 -3.28
CA ALA A 73 2.02 -1.48 -2.33
C ALA A 73 2.76 -0.24 -2.84
N VAL A 74 2.54 0.90 -2.19
CA VAL A 74 3.23 2.17 -2.51
C VAL A 74 4.23 2.50 -1.41
N PRO A 75 5.56 2.53 -1.69
CA PRO A 75 6.58 2.81 -0.68
C PRO A 75 6.74 4.31 -0.43
N ALA A 76 7.01 4.68 0.83
CA ALA A 76 7.38 6.03 1.23
C ALA A 76 8.64 6.01 2.11
N MET A 77 9.43 7.08 2.04
CA MET A 77 10.61 7.24 2.88
C MET A 77 10.28 8.02 4.13
N GLY A 78 10.78 7.50 5.26
CA GLY A 78 10.85 8.24 6.51
C GLY A 78 12.06 9.18 6.60
N PRO A 79 12.09 10.08 7.61
CA PRO A 79 13.11 11.11 7.71
C PRO A 79 14.51 10.58 8.07
N ASN A 80 14.64 9.38 8.62
CA ASN A 80 15.91 8.81 9.05
C ASN A 80 16.31 7.56 8.24
N GLY A 81 15.70 7.36 7.04
CA GLY A 81 15.97 6.23 6.17
C GLY A 81 15.02 5.04 6.38
N GLU A 82 13.94 5.22 7.14
CA GLU A 82 12.87 4.24 7.25
C GLU A 82 12.16 4.06 5.90
N VAL A 83 11.70 2.85 5.62
CA VAL A 83 10.84 2.54 4.48
C VAL A 83 9.46 2.12 5.01
N TYR A 84 8.42 2.79 4.56
CA TYR A 84 7.03 2.58 4.94
C TYR A 84 6.24 2.10 3.73
N VAL A 85 5.45 1.04 3.90
CA VAL A 85 4.65 0.49 2.79
C VAL A 85 3.26 0.12 3.30
N ALA A 86 2.22 0.58 2.61
CA ALA A 86 0.85 0.11 2.83
C ALA A 86 0.31 -0.52 1.56
N TRP A 87 -0.55 -1.53 1.71
CA TRP A 87 -1.20 -2.23 0.61
C TRP A 87 -2.57 -2.78 1.03
N ALA A 88 -3.36 -3.22 0.06
CA ALA A 88 -4.59 -3.95 0.30
C ALA A 88 -4.33 -5.46 0.28
N GLY A 89 -4.95 -6.19 1.18
CA GLY A 89 -4.84 -7.64 1.30
C GLY A 89 -6.11 -8.27 1.88
N PRO A 90 -6.13 -9.58 2.12
CA PRO A 90 -7.31 -10.28 2.64
C PRO A 90 -7.83 -9.76 3.98
N ALA A 91 -6.98 -9.10 4.76
CA ALA A 91 -7.35 -8.49 6.04
C ALA A 91 -7.89 -7.05 5.92
N GLY A 92 -7.88 -6.45 4.73
CA GLY A 92 -8.13 -5.04 4.48
C GLY A 92 -6.84 -4.29 4.16
N LEU A 93 -6.74 -3.03 4.60
CA LEU A 93 -5.52 -2.24 4.43
C LEU A 93 -4.53 -2.57 5.55
N VAL A 94 -3.33 -2.92 5.17
CA VAL A 94 -2.24 -3.28 6.07
C VAL A 94 -0.98 -2.48 5.76
N PHE A 95 -0.05 -2.50 6.70
CA PHE A 95 1.17 -1.70 6.67
C PHE A 95 2.35 -2.51 7.20
N ASP A 96 3.50 -2.35 6.58
CA ASP A 96 4.77 -2.82 7.10
C ASP A 96 5.84 -1.72 6.98
N ARG A 97 6.91 -1.87 7.73
CA ARG A 97 8.04 -0.94 7.73
C ARG A 97 9.38 -1.63 7.91
N SER A 98 10.38 -1.01 7.34
CA SER A 98 11.78 -1.25 7.67
C SER A 98 12.37 0.00 8.33
N LEU A 99 13.13 -0.17 9.42
CA LEU A 99 13.83 0.91 10.11
C LEU A 99 15.31 0.99 9.74
N ASP A 100 15.77 0.14 8.85
CA ASP A 100 17.19 -0.05 8.46
C ASP A 100 17.41 -0.04 6.94
N GLY A 101 16.53 0.70 6.23
CA GLY A 101 16.65 0.87 4.78
C GLY A 101 16.34 -0.41 3.99
N GLY A 102 15.37 -1.22 4.44
CA GLY A 102 14.89 -2.40 3.76
C GLY A 102 15.71 -3.67 4.03
N GLU A 103 16.54 -3.70 5.08
CA GLU A 103 17.25 -4.91 5.47
C GLU A 103 16.37 -5.87 6.28
N THR A 104 15.57 -5.31 7.21
CA THR A 104 14.63 -6.09 8.01
C THR A 104 13.25 -5.45 7.99
N TRP A 105 12.22 -6.28 8.11
CA TRP A 105 10.81 -5.93 8.09
C TRP A 105 10.11 -6.46 9.34
N LEU A 106 8.92 -5.99 9.65
CA LEU A 106 8.14 -6.51 10.77
C LEU A 106 7.83 -7.99 10.53
N GLY A 107 7.72 -8.77 11.60
CA GLY A 107 7.28 -10.16 11.52
C GLY A 107 5.76 -10.32 11.57
N GLN A 108 5.02 -9.23 11.47
CA GLN A 108 3.56 -9.19 11.38
C GLN A 108 3.12 -7.83 10.84
N ASP A 109 2.31 -7.87 9.80
CA ASP A 109 1.66 -6.69 9.22
C ASP A 109 0.77 -5.96 10.24
N ILE A 110 0.79 -4.63 10.22
CA ILE A 110 -0.05 -3.79 11.06
C ILE A 110 -1.33 -3.43 10.31
N PHE A 111 -2.49 -3.76 10.89
CA PHE A 111 -3.78 -3.41 10.33
C PHE A 111 -4.01 -1.89 10.41
N ILE A 112 -4.40 -1.28 9.29
CA ILE A 112 -4.78 0.14 9.23
C ILE A 112 -6.29 0.29 9.35
N ASP A 113 -7.05 -0.32 8.42
CA ASP A 113 -8.51 -0.23 8.35
C ASP A 113 -9.11 -1.28 7.40
N GLU A 114 -10.43 -1.45 7.45
CA GLU A 114 -11.17 -2.21 6.46
C GLU A 114 -11.13 -1.52 5.09
N PHE A 115 -11.39 -2.28 4.02
CA PHE A 115 -11.36 -1.82 2.65
C PHE A 115 -12.61 -2.27 1.86
N PRO A 116 -13.83 -1.95 2.33
CA PRO A 116 -15.05 -2.47 1.76
C PRO A 116 -15.31 -1.93 0.35
N GLY A 117 -15.42 -2.85 -0.63
CA GLY A 117 -15.64 -2.51 -2.04
C GLY A 117 -14.46 -1.79 -2.71
N GLY A 118 -13.31 -1.69 -2.05
CA GLY A 118 -12.16 -0.93 -2.55
C GLY A 118 -11.43 -1.57 -3.74
N TRP A 119 -11.65 -2.87 -3.98
CA TRP A 119 -10.98 -3.60 -5.05
C TRP A 119 -11.60 -3.40 -6.44
N ALA A 120 -12.92 -3.29 -6.51
CA ALA A 120 -13.62 -3.21 -7.77
C ALA A 120 -14.86 -2.32 -7.64
N TYR A 121 -14.78 -1.08 -8.14
CA TYR A 121 -15.91 -0.17 -8.20
C TYR A 121 -16.69 -0.33 -9.49
N ASP A 122 -18.00 -0.36 -9.41
CA ASP A 122 -18.88 -0.22 -10.56
C ASP A 122 -19.24 1.26 -10.74
N ILE A 123 -18.35 2.02 -11.37
CA ILE A 123 -18.57 3.44 -11.65
C ILE A 123 -19.05 3.61 -13.08
N PRO A 124 -20.24 4.24 -13.32
CA PRO A 124 -20.77 4.42 -14.67
C PRO A 124 -19.77 5.15 -15.59
N GLY A 125 -19.41 4.48 -16.69
CA GLY A 125 -18.49 5.03 -17.68
C GLY A 125 -17.00 4.73 -17.42
N ILE A 126 -16.67 4.05 -16.34
CA ILE A 126 -15.30 3.58 -16.04
C ILE A 126 -15.30 2.06 -16.10
N TYR A 127 -14.43 1.50 -16.95
CA TYR A 127 -14.36 0.04 -17.16
C TYR A 127 -13.84 -0.72 -15.94
N ARG A 128 -12.82 -0.16 -15.27
CA ARG A 128 -12.21 -0.73 -14.07
C ARG A 128 -11.68 0.40 -13.19
N CYS A 129 -11.97 0.33 -11.91
CA CYS A 129 -11.46 1.27 -10.92
C CYS A 129 -11.29 0.53 -9.60
N ASN A 130 -10.24 0.88 -8.86
CA ASN A 130 -10.01 0.44 -7.49
C ASN A 130 -9.47 1.61 -6.66
N GLY A 131 -9.51 1.46 -5.35
CA GLY A 131 -9.10 2.47 -4.39
C GLY A 131 -7.81 2.18 -3.65
N LEU A 132 -6.90 1.40 -4.23
CA LEU A 132 -5.67 0.95 -3.60
C LEU A 132 -4.92 2.09 -2.88
N PRO A 133 -4.26 1.81 -1.74
CA PRO A 133 -3.70 2.83 -0.87
C PRO A 133 -2.46 3.52 -1.46
N VAL A 134 -2.26 4.75 -1.05
CA VAL A 134 -1.02 5.50 -1.29
C VAL A 134 -0.41 5.91 0.05
N THR A 135 0.83 5.54 0.27
CA THR A 135 1.62 5.88 1.46
C THR A 135 2.44 7.13 1.22
N VAL A 136 2.45 8.06 2.18
CA VAL A 136 3.38 9.21 2.19
C VAL A 136 3.86 9.47 3.61
N CYS A 137 5.06 10.07 3.74
CA CYS A 137 5.60 10.51 5.03
C CYS A 137 6.01 11.98 4.96
N ASP A 138 5.70 12.75 6.01
CA ASP A 138 6.19 14.13 6.10
C ASP A 138 7.67 14.18 6.51
N THR A 139 8.51 14.51 5.56
CA THR A 139 9.96 14.72 5.76
C THR A 139 10.34 16.20 5.73
N SER A 140 9.39 17.13 5.85
CA SER A 140 9.60 18.56 5.70
C SER A 140 10.41 19.24 6.82
N GLY A 141 10.57 18.56 7.98
CA GLY A 141 11.14 19.17 9.20
C GLY A 141 10.17 20.11 9.92
N GLY A 142 8.90 20.17 9.53
CA GLY A 142 7.83 20.95 10.14
C GLY A 142 7.21 20.28 11.38
N ALA A 143 6.05 20.79 11.81
CA ALA A 143 5.35 20.31 13.01
C ALA A 143 4.83 18.86 12.91
N HIS A 144 4.71 18.34 11.71
CA HIS A 144 4.24 16.98 11.43
C HIS A 144 5.34 16.04 10.90
N HIS A 145 6.60 16.47 11.05
CA HIS A 145 7.76 15.67 10.63
C HIS A 145 7.72 14.25 11.19
N GLY A 146 7.89 13.27 10.33
CA GLY A 146 7.80 11.85 10.66
C GLY A 146 6.37 11.28 10.69
N THR A 147 5.34 12.10 10.48
CA THR A 147 3.96 11.60 10.37
C THR A 147 3.79 10.83 9.07
N ILE A 148 3.25 9.62 9.17
CA ILE A 148 2.90 8.79 8.03
C ILE A 148 1.41 8.99 7.73
N TYR A 149 1.08 9.11 6.47
CA TYR A 149 -0.29 9.20 5.97
C TYR A 149 -0.54 8.11 4.96
N VAL A 150 -1.71 7.48 5.04
CA VAL A 150 -2.22 6.56 4.02
C VAL A 150 -3.58 7.07 3.58
N ASN A 151 -3.76 7.26 2.28
CA ASN A 151 -5.06 7.56 1.70
C ASN A 151 -5.47 6.47 0.72
N TRP A 152 -6.77 6.28 0.62
CA TRP A 152 -7.40 5.29 -0.27
C TRP A 152 -8.80 5.74 -0.64
N THR A 153 -9.48 4.97 -1.50
CA THR A 153 -10.92 5.13 -1.70
C THR A 153 -11.63 3.82 -1.45
N ASP A 154 -12.83 3.89 -0.87
CA ASP A 154 -13.68 2.71 -0.68
C ASP A 154 -15.17 3.07 -0.70
N GLN A 155 -16.02 2.07 -0.61
CA GLN A 155 -17.46 2.16 -0.67
C GLN A 155 -18.16 1.85 0.66
N ARG A 156 -17.53 2.20 1.79
CA ARG A 156 -18.10 1.97 3.14
C ARG A 156 -19.44 2.65 3.38
N ASN A 157 -19.75 3.71 2.64
CA ASN A 157 -21.02 4.45 2.73
C ASN A 157 -22.09 3.94 1.73
N GLY A 158 -21.74 3.05 0.82
CA GLY A 158 -22.64 2.44 -0.17
C GLY A 158 -21.95 2.18 -1.50
N SER A 159 -22.50 1.26 -2.29
CA SER A 159 -21.94 0.90 -3.60
C SER A 159 -22.02 2.01 -4.64
N ASP A 160 -22.83 3.05 -4.40
CA ASP A 160 -22.97 4.26 -5.21
C ASP A 160 -22.30 5.48 -4.54
N ASP A 161 -21.52 5.26 -3.49
CA ASP A 161 -20.91 6.31 -2.65
C ASP A 161 -19.44 5.97 -2.38
N THR A 162 -18.59 6.24 -3.37
CA THR A 162 -17.15 6.02 -3.27
C THR A 162 -16.50 7.28 -2.72
N ASP A 163 -15.86 7.18 -1.57
CA ASP A 163 -15.22 8.30 -0.88
C ASP A 163 -13.70 8.13 -0.76
N VAL A 164 -13.01 9.26 -0.68
CA VAL A 164 -11.59 9.33 -0.36
C VAL A 164 -11.41 9.38 1.15
N TRP A 165 -10.62 8.48 1.69
CA TRP A 165 -10.30 8.36 3.10
C TRP A 165 -8.81 8.60 3.37
N LEU A 166 -8.50 9.04 4.59
CA LEU A 166 -7.14 9.24 5.05
C LEU A 166 -7.02 8.83 6.51
N ALA A 167 -6.02 7.99 6.80
CA ALA A 167 -5.53 7.72 8.16
C ALA A 167 -4.09 8.20 8.30
N LYS A 168 -3.67 8.42 9.55
CA LYS A 168 -2.29 8.82 9.85
C LYS A 168 -1.77 8.11 11.08
N SER A 169 -0.45 7.94 11.11
CA SER A 169 0.32 7.49 12.27
C SER A 169 1.37 8.54 12.63
N THR A 170 1.56 8.78 13.93
CA THR A 170 2.59 9.68 14.48
C THR A 170 3.65 8.94 15.30
N ASP A 171 3.61 7.63 15.32
CA ASP A 171 4.47 6.74 16.10
C ASP A 171 5.20 5.72 15.23
N GLY A 172 5.44 6.06 13.95
CA GLY A 172 6.17 5.22 13.01
C GLY A 172 5.34 4.07 12.43
N GLY A 173 4.00 4.11 12.56
CA GLY A 173 3.09 3.09 12.04
C GLY A 173 2.60 2.10 13.10
N ASP A 174 3.00 2.24 14.38
CA ASP A 174 2.56 1.34 15.45
C ASP A 174 1.05 1.44 15.71
N THR A 175 0.50 2.67 15.61
CA THR A 175 -0.94 2.91 15.71
C THR A 175 -1.43 3.87 14.64
N TRP A 176 -2.70 3.72 14.26
CA TRP A 176 -3.34 4.54 13.24
C TRP A 176 -4.59 5.24 13.78
N THR A 177 -4.82 6.46 13.33
CA THR A 177 -6.08 7.16 13.65
C THR A 177 -7.24 6.48 12.94
N ALA A 178 -8.46 6.64 13.49
CA ALA A 178 -9.65 6.38 12.69
C ALA A 178 -9.59 7.21 11.39
N PRO A 179 -10.05 6.65 10.26
CA PRO A 179 -10.02 7.35 8.98
C PRO A 179 -10.93 8.57 8.99
N VAL A 180 -10.51 9.60 8.29
CA VAL A 180 -11.33 10.78 8.02
C VAL A 180 -11.67 10.86 6.54
N ARG A 181 -12.90 11.21 6.21
CA ARG A 181 -13.32 11.49 4.83
C ARG A 181 -12.66 12.79 4.37
N VAL A 182 -12.09 12.78 3.18
CA VAL A 182 -11.38 13.93 2.59
C VAL A 182 -12.28 14.78 1.71
N ASN A 183 -13.09 14.14 0.86
CA ASN A 183 -14.06 14.81 0.00
C ASN A 183 -15.28 15.30 0.79
N ASP A 184 -15.94 16.35 0.31
CA ASP A 184 -17.05 17.04 0.98
C ASP A 184 -18.37 17.04 0.18
N ASP A 185 -18.43 16.26 -0.88
CA ASP A 185 -19.62 16.11 -1.71
C ASP A 185 -20.76 15.40 -0.95
N PRO A 186 -22.02 15.58 -1.39
CA PRO A 186 -23.15 14.88 -0.78
C PRO A 186 -23.07 13.36 -0.96
N PRO A 187 -23.63 12.56 -0.01
CA PRO A 187 -23.73 11.12 -0.13
C PRO A 187 -24.37 10.64 -1.45
N GLY A 188 -24.02 9.45 -1.92
CA GLY A 188 -24.50 8.87 -3.17
C GLY A 188 -23.80 9.43 -4.41
N LYS A 189 -22.50 9.71 -4.29
CA LYS A 189 -21.62 10.14 -5.38
C LYS A 189 -20.32 9.35 -5.40
N HIS A 190 -19.82 9.09 -6.60
CA HIS A 190 -18.48 8.54 -6.78
C HIS A 190 -17.45 9.68 -6.87
N GLN A 191 -16.30 9.48 -6.24
CA GLN A 191 -15.15 10.38 -6.28
C GLN A 191 -13.93 9.66 -6.90
#